data_e2b45aff2f529cbc3e0705aece332c74
#
_entry.id   e2b45aff2f529cbc3e0705aece332c74
#
_cell.length_a   1.000
_cell.length_b   1.000
_cell.length_c   1.000
_cell.angle_alpha   90.00
_cell.angle_beta   90.00
_cell.angle_gamma   90.00
#
_symmetry.space_group_name_H-M   'P 1'
#
loop_
_entity.id
_entity.type
_entity.pdbx_description
1 polymer ?
#
loop_
_entity_poly.entity_id
_entity_poly.type
_entity_poly.pdbx_seq_one_letter_code
_entity_poly.pdbx_strand_id
1 'polypeptide(L)'
;MDHVDLNLLLALDALLTEGGVTGAARHLGLSSSAMSRTLTRLRSATGDPLLVRAGRGLVPTPYAAELRERVHGLSRDVLTVLHPHVSHIDIASLERTFTIRANEGFVAALSASLVAAIAEAAPRVRLRFAPKPEKDARPLREGRIDLEIGVLGAFAPEVRTQALFRDRFVGVARIGHPLLSGADITPERYAACDHVVASRKGEFTGPVDDALEELGLQRTISVVVPGFPDAMRIARHSDLVALVPRSCLGDSLANDPAATAGLRSFELPVRTPEIVVSAMWHPRLDADPAHRWLRDTVVSVCRTAFQHR
;
A
#
# COMPACT_ATOMS: atom_id res chain seq x y z
N MET A 1 -3.32 -37.40 24.89
CA MET A 1 -4.29 -36.61 24.09
C MET A 1 -4.52 -37.40 22.81
N ASP A 2 -5.72 -37.93 22.61
CA ASP A 2 -6.06 -38.56 21.34
C ASP A 2 -5.92 -37.55 20.21
N HIS A 3 -5.15 -37.90 19.22
CA HIS A 3 -4.90 -37.04 18.06
C HIS A 3 -6.18 -36.96 17.23
N VAL A 4 -6.93 -35.88 17.37
CA VAL A 4 -8.14 -35.64 16.57
C VAL A 4 -7.71 -35.31 15.13
N ASP A 5 -8.04 -36.22 14.21
CA ASP A 5 -7.77 -36.01 12.78
C ASP A 5 -8.82 -35.07 12.20
N LEU A 6 -8.41 -33.81 11.91
CA LEU A 6 -9.31 -32.81 11.34
C LEU A 6 -9.91 -33.21 9.98
N ASN A 7 -9.29 -34.11 9.24
CA ASN A 7 -9.88 -34.63 8.01
C ASN A 7 -11.19 -35.40 8.28
N LEU A 8 -11.38 -35.96 9.48
CA LEU A 8 -12.63 -36.56 9.88
C LEU A 8 -13.76 -35.53 10.01
N LEU A 9 -13.48 -34.30 10.40
CA LEU A 9 -14.48 -33.22 10.47
C LEU A 9 -15.02 -32.89 9.07
N LEU A 10 -14.13 -32.68 8.09
CA LEU A 10 -14.53 -32.40 6.70
C LEU A 10 -15.29 -33.57 6.08
N ALA A 11 -14.87 -34.84 6.39
CA ALA A 11 -15.54 -36.00 5.91
C ALA A 11 -16.93 -36.17 6.54
N LEU A 12 -17.09 -35.84 7.82
CA LEU A 12 -18.38 -35.85 8.51
C LEU A 12 -19.33 -34.81 7.91
N ASP A 13 -18.85 -33.60 7.67
CA ASP A 13 -19.62 -32.53 7.01
C ASP A 13 -20.14 -32.96 5.63
N ALA A 14 -19.26 -33.51 4.79
CA ALA A 14 -19.64 -34.04 3.48
C ALA A 14 -20.66 -35.17 3.56
N LEU A 15 -20.50 -36.10 4.50
CA LEU A 15 -21.45 -37.23 4.70
C LEU A 15 -22.83 -36.77 5.16
N LEU A 16 -22.88 -35.79 6.07
CA LEU A 16 -24.12 -35.22 6.58
C LEU A 16 -24.83 -34.33 5.55
N THR A 17 -24.08 -33.66 4.69
CA THR A 17 -24.61 -32.82 3.61
C THR A 17 -25.17 -33.66 2.48
N GLU A 18 -24.40 -34.61 2.00
CA GLU A 18 -24.76 -35.45 0.83
C GLU A 18 -25.68 -36.64 1.19
N GLY A 19 -25.83 -36.94 2.45
CA GLY A 19 -26.68 -38.04 2.93
C GLY A 19 -26.19 -39.42 2.51
N GLY A 20 -24.95 -39.59 2.07
CA GLY A 20 -24.43 -40.86 1.60
C GLY A 20 -22.97 -40.86 1.19
N VAL A 21 -22.38 -42.10 1.23
CA VAL A 21 -20.94 -42.31 0.97
C VAL A 21 -20.51 -41.87 -0.44
N THR A 22 -21.31 -42.15 -1.46
CA THR A 22 -20.96 -41.87 -2.87
C THR A 22 -20.97 -40.40 -3.16
N GLY A 23 -21.96 -39.67 -2.63
CA GLY A 23 -22.02 -38.19 -2.75
C GLY A 23 -20.83 -37.52 -2.04
N ALA A 24 -20.61 -37.90 -0.78
CA ALA A 24 -19.51 -37.41 0.03
C ALA A 24 -18.12 -37.71 -0.57
N ALA A 25 -17.94 -38.90 -1.14
CA ALA A 25 -16.71 -39.24 -1.86
C ALA A 25 -16.46 -38.34 -3.04
N ARG A 26 -17.49 -38.05 -3.85
CA ARG A 26 -17.40 -37.13 -5.00
C ARG A 26 -17.09 -35.70 -4.54
N HIS A 27 -17.78 -35.24 -3.50
CA HIS A 27 -17.58 -33.88 -2.94
C HIS A 27 -16.14 -33.67 -2.50
N LEU A 28 -15.49 -34.63 -1.90
CA LEU A 28 -14.12 -34.54 -1.38
C LEU A 28 -13.04 -35.06 -2.35
N GLY A 29 -13.41 -35.47 -3.57
CA GLY A 29 -12.46 -36.01 -4.54
C GLY A 29 -11.84 -37.34 -4.13
N LEU A 30 -12.58 -38.14 -3.31
CA LEU A 30 -12.13 -39.45 -2.80
C LEU A 30 -12.81 -40.62 -3.54
N SER A 31 -12.21 -41.81 -3.46
CA SER A 31 -12.90 -43.02 -3.87
C SER A 31 -13.98 -43.42 -2.85
N SER A 32 -15.05 -44.08 -3.31
CA SER A 32 -16.12 -44.59 -2.42
C SER A 32 -15.58 -45.55 -1.36
N SER A 33 -14.54 -46.34 -1.67
CA SER A 33 -13.87 -47.21 -0.72
C SER A 33 -13.11 -46.47 0.37
N ALA A 34 -12.43 -45.34 0.00
CA ALA A 34 -11.75 -44.48 0.95
C ALA A 34 -12.77 -43.81 1.89
N MET A 35 -13.86 -43.26 1.34
CA MET A 35 -14.93 -42.65 2.14
C MET A 35 -15.62 -43.65 3.05
N SER A 36 -15.83 -44.92 2.63
CA SER A 36 -16.36 -45.97 3.50
C SER A 36 -15.46 -46.26 4.68
N ARG A 37 -14.13 -46.32 4.48
CA ARG A 37 -13.17 -46.48 5.58
C ARG A 37 -13.20 -45.26 6.53
N THR A 38 -13.33 -44.08 5.98
CA THR A 38 -13.45 -42.84 6.77
C THR A 38 -14.74 -42.84 7.61
N LEU A 39 -15.87 -43.31 7.05
CA LEU A 39 -17.10 -43.46 7.81
C LEU A 39 -16.94 -44.47 8.95
N THR A 40 -16.22 -45.59 8.75
CA THR A 40 -15.91 -46.53 9.83
C THR A 40 -15.11 -45.87 10.95
N ARG A 41 -14.10 -45.09 10.62
CA ARG A 41 -13.31 -44.32 11.61
C ARG A 41 -14.17 -43.29 12.35
N LEU A 42 -15.07 -42.61 11.66
CA LEU A 42 -16.03 -41.67 12.25
C LEU A 42 -16.95 -42.37 13.25
N ARG A 43 -17.50 -43.53 12.89
CA ARG A 43 -18.31 -44.34 13.80
C ARG A 43 -17.57 -44.75 15.07
N SER A 44 -16.32 -45.14 14.92
CA SER A 44 -15.47 -45.45 16.09
C SER A 44 -15.18 -44.23 16.95
N ALA A 45 -14.96 -43.06 16.32
CA ALA A 45 -14.65 -41.80 17.03
C ALA A 45 -15.87 -41.21 17.74
N THR A 46 -17.08 -41.33 17.18
CA THR A 46 -18.32 -40.76 17.72
C THR A 46 -19.13 -41.75 18.59
N GLY A 47 -18.88 -43.03 18.44
CA GLY A 47 -19.70 -44.06 19.07
C GLY A 47 -21.11 -44.21 18.47
N ASP A 48 -21.39 -43.52 17.35
CA ASP A 48 -22.70 -43.48 16.69
C ASP A 48 -22.59 -43.98 15.23
N PRO A 49 -23.61 -44.75 14.72
CA PRO A 49 -23.64 -45.19 13.33
C PRO A 49 -23.63 -44.06 12.29
N LEU A 50 -24.01 -42.85 12.65
CA LEU A 50 -24.12 -41.60 11.86
C LEU A 50 -25.14 -41.72 10.71
N LEU A 51 -24.99 -42.73 9.87
CA LEU A 51 -25.89 -43.04 8.75
C LEU A 51 -26.35 -44.51 8.86
N VAL A 52 -27.67 -44.74 8.84
CA VAL A 52 -28.31 -46.05 8.89
C VAL A 52 -29.14 -46.30 7.64
N ARG A 53 -29.35 -47.58 7.29
CA ARG A 53 -30.18 -47.93 6.13
C ARG A 53 -31.66 -47.64 6.39
N ALA A 54 -32.29 -46.96 5.43
CA ALA A 54 -33.74 -46.77 5.36
C ALA A 54 -34.20 -47.07 3.93
N GLY A 55 -34.78 -48.25 3.72
CA GLY A 55 -35.14 -48.72 2.38
C GLY A 55 -33.91 -48.89 1.47
N ARG A 56 -33.89 -48.19 0.33
CA ARG A 56 -32.79 -48.24 -0.64
C ARG A 56 -31.69 -47.19 -0.37
N GLY A 57 -31.87 -46.29 0.62
CA GLY A 57 -30.95 -45.20 0.94
C GLY A 57 -30.33 -45.29 2.34
N LEU A 58 -29.60 -44.25 2.69
CA LEU A 58 -29.07 -43.98 4.01
C LEU A 58 -29.78 -42.75 4.58
N VAL A 59 -30.04 -42.75 5.89
CA VAL A 59 -30.58 -41.61 6.62
C VAL A 59 -29.72 -41.34 7.85
N PRO A 60 -29.58 -40.08 8.27
CA PRO A 60 -28.82 -39.73 9.46
C PRO A 60 -29.54 -40.24 10.74
N THR A 61 -28.75 -40.62 11.74
CA THR A 61 -29.25 -40.84 13.09
C THR A 61 -29.70 -39.51 13.71
N PRO A 62 -30.55 -39.52 14.78
CA PRO A 62 -30.88 -38.28 15.49
C PRO A 62 -29.64 -37.50 15.94
N TYR A 63 -28.65 -38.20 16.48
CA TYR A 63 -27.36 -37.61 16.85
C TYR A 63 -26.65 -36.95 15.67
N ALA A 64 -26.56 -37.60 14.52
CA ALA A 64 -25.97 -37.05 13.32
C ALA A 64 -26.74 -35.84 12.77
N ALA A 65 -28.08 -35.85 12.90
CA ALA A 65 -28.91 -34.70 12.49
C ALA A 65 -28.67 -33.47 13.38
N GLU A 66 -28.54 -33.66 14.68
CA GLU A 66 -28.19 -32.54 15.61
C GLU A 66 -26.80 -31.98 15.35
N LEU A 67 -25.85 -32.82 14.95
CA LEU A 67 -24.48 -32.37 14.66
C LEU A 67 -24.35 -31.58 13.36
N ARG A 68 -25.28 -31.70 12.41
CA ARG A 68 -25.15 -31.21 11.04
C ARG A 68 -24.75 -29.73 11.01
N GLU A 69 -25.50 -28.85 11.64
CA GLU A 69 -25.24 -27.39 11.60
C GLU A 69 -23.93 -27.01 12.31
N ARG A 70 -23.65 -27.68 13.44
CA ARG A 70 -22.40 -27.44 14.19
C ARG A 70 -21.17 -27.86 13.40
N VAL A 71 -21.22 -29.04 12.78
CA VAL A 71 -20.12 -29.56 11.95
C VAL A 71 -19.91 -28.67 10.73
N HIS A 72 -20.99 -28.26 10.06
CA HIS A 72 -20.92 -27.38 8.91
C HIS A 72 -20.31 -26.00 9.27
N GLY A 73 -20.71 -25.42 10.41
CA GLY A 73 -20.12 -24.19 10.93
C GLY A 73 -18.62 -24.32 11.20
N LEU A 74 -18.23 -25.36 11.95
CA LEU A 74 -16.82 -25.62 12.28
C LEU A 74 -15.97 -25.91 11.03
N SER A 75 -16.50 -26.67 10.07
CA SER A 75 -15.80 -26.94 8.80
C SER A 75 -15.52 -25.65 8.03
N ARG A 76 -16.50 -24.76 7.97
CA ARG A 76 -16.35 -23.44 7.34
C ARG A 76 -15.33 -22.59 8.06
N ASP A 77 -15.36 -22.55 9.39
CA ASP A 77 -14.40 -21.78 10.19
C ASP A 77 -12.97 -22.29 9.99
N VAL A 78 -12.77 -23.63 9.99
CA VAL A 78 -11.46 -24.23 9.69
C VAL A 78 -10.98 -23.87 8.28
N LEU A 79 -11.86 -23.95 7.28
CA LEU A 79 -11.50 -23.57 5.91
C LEU A 79 -11.16 -22.07 5.79
N THR A 80 -11.87 -21.21 6.51
CA THR A 80 -11.58 -19.76 6.56
C THR A 80 -10.20 -19.48 7.16
N VAL A 81 -9.81 -20.23 8.21
CA VAL A 81 -8.49 -20.11 8.81
C VAL A 81 -7.38 -20.62 7.88
N LEU A 82 -7.62 -21.74 7.19
CA LEU A 82 -6.62 -22.37 6.32
C LEU A 82 -6.54 -21.71 4.94
N HIS A 83 -7.62 -21.07 4.47
CA HIS A 83 -7.71 -20.38 3.18
C HIS A 83 -8.15 -18.93 3.33
N PRO A 84 -7.36 -18.08 4.03
CA PRO A 84 -7.74 -16.70 4.33
C PRO A 84 -7.93 -15.84 3.06
N HIS A 85 -7.44 -16.29 1.91
CA HIS A 85 -7.50 -15.56 0.63
C HIS A 85 -8.86 -15.66 -0.09
N VAL A 86 -9.77 -16.53 0.37
CA VAL A 86 -11.11 -16.69 -0.23
C VAL A 86 -12.13 -15.76 0.44
N SER A 87 -11.80 -15.19 1.58
CA SER A 87 -12.70 -14.25 2.26
C SER A 87 -12.82 -12.95 1.46
N HIS A 88 -13.97 -12.72 0.84
CA HIS A 88 -14.34 -11.40 0.35
C HIS A 88 -14.37 -10.45 1.56
N ILE A 89 -13.37 -9.56 1.63
CA ILE A 89 -13.38 -8.52 2.64
C ILE A 89 -14.45 -7.49 2.26
N ASP A 90 -15.35 -7.22 3.19
CA ASP A 90 -16.25 -6.07 3.07
C ASP A 90 -15.49 -4.80 3.45
N ILE A 91 -15.10 -4.03 2.44
CA ILE A 91 -14.31 -2.81 2.62
C ILE A 91 -15.10 -1.76 3.39
N ALA A 92 -16.43 -1.67 3.21
CA ALA A 92 -17.26 -0.69 3.89
C ALA A 92 -17.31 -0.91 5.42
N SER A 93 -17.17 -2.15 5.87
CA SER A 93 -17.13 -2.51 7.30
C SER A 93 -15.70 -2.64 7.87
N LEU A 94 -14.67 -2.45 7.04
CA LEU A 94 -13.27 -2.62 7.45
C LEU A 94 -12.92 -1.62 8.56
N GLU A 95 -12.51 -2.15 9.72
CA GLU A 95 -11.99 -1.37 10.84
C GLU A 95 -10.50 -1.67 11.03
N ARG A 96 -9.65 -0.77 10.52
CA ARG A 96 -8.19 -0.94 10.56
C ARG A 96 -7.49 0.41 10.53
N THR A 97 -6.34 0.51 11.20
CA THR A 97 -5.43 1.63 11.06
C THR A 97 -4.29 1.24 10.11
N PHE A 98 -4.10 2.00 9.04
CA PHE A 98 -2.94 1.87 8.16
C PHE A 98 -1.93 2.97 8.44
N THR A 99 -0.67 2.61 8.57
CA THR A 99 0.44 3.55 8.73
C THR A 99 1.21 3.66 7.40
N ILE A 100 1.12 4.83 6.77
CA ILE A 100 1.81 5.16 5.52
C ILE A 100 3.01 6.05 5.85
N ARG A 101 4.22 5.65 5.46
CA ARG A 101 5.42 6.46 5.56
C ARG A 101 5.70 7.15 4.23
N ALA A 102 5.68 8.47 4.22
CA ALA A 102 5.95 9.28 3.03
C ALA A 102 6.71 10.56 3.40
N ASN A 103 7.28 11.23 2.40
CA ASN A 103 7.83 12.57 2.63
C ASN A 103 6.70 13.62 2.71
N GLU A 104 7.04 14.76 3.25
CA GLU A 104 6.11 15.88 3.49
C GLU A 104 5.51 16.42 2.18
N GLY A 105 6.26 16.38 1.08
CA GLY A 105 5.80 16.80 -0.25
C GLY A 105 4.68 15.90 -0.78
N PHE A 106 4.81 14.57 -0.62
CA PHE A 106 3.74 13.64 -0.98
C PHE A 106 2.50 13.84 -0.11
N VAL A 107 2.70 13.98 1.21
CA VAL A 107 1.59 14.20 2.15
C VAL A 107 0.85 15.50 1.80
N ALA A 108 1.59 16.60 1.56
CA ALA A 108 1.00 17.89 1.18
C ALA A 108 0.21 17.80 -0.14
N ALA A 109 0.73 17.07 -1.13
CA ALA A 109 0.12 17.00 -2.46
C ALA A 109 -1.08 16.05 -2.55
N LEU A 110 -1.08 14.91 -1.84
CA LEU A 110 -2.00 13.81 -2.10
C LEU A 110 -2.81 13.33 -0.90
N SER A 111 -2.48 13.77 0.33
CA SER A 111 -3.18 13.27 1.51
C SER A 111 -4.67 13.57 1.50
N ALA A 112 -5.10 14.75 1.07
CA ALA A 112 -6.50 15.13 1.02
C ALA A 112 -7.30 14.21 0.08
N SER A 113 -6.81 13.99 -1.15
CA SER A 113 -7.45 13.10 -2.12
C SER A 113 -7.47 11.65 -1.65
N LEU A 114 -6.39 11.19 -1.01
CA LEU A 114 -6.31 9.83 -0.46
C LEU A 114 -7.28 9.63 0.71
N VAL A 115 -7.36 10.61 1.61
CA VAL A 115 -8.31 10.59 2.74
C VAL A 115 -9.74 10.58 2.24
N ALA A 116 -10.08 11.41 1.23
CA ALA A 116 -11.42 11.44 0.64
C ALA A 116 -11.81 10.08 0.02
N ALA A 117 -10.93 9.50 -0.80
CA ALA A 117 -11.17 8.20 -1.43
C ALA A 117 -11.34 7.06 -0.41
N ILE A 118 -10.55 7.07 0.67
CA ILE A 118 -10.65 6.07 1.73
C ILE A 118 -11.92 6.28 2.57
N ALA A 119 -12.25 7.52 2.92
CA ALA A 119 -13.45 7.82 3.72
C ALA A 119 -14.75 7.42 2.98
N GLU A 120 -14.79 7.58 1.65
CA GLU A 120 -15.90 7.15 0.83
C GLU A 120 -16.07 5.61 0.81
N ALA A 121 -14.97 4.87 0.62
CA ALA A 121 -15.03 3.42 0.45
C ALA A 121 -15.02 2.65 1.77
N ALA A 122 -14.32 3.15 2.80
CA ALA A 122 -14.05 2.49 4.07
C ALA A 122 -14.06 3.48 5.25
N PRO A 123 -15.23 3.95 5.68
CA PRO A 123 -15.38 5.05 6.65
C PRO A 123 -14.81 4.74 8.04
N ARG A 124 -14.55 3.47 8.38
CA ARG A 124 -13.96 3.06 9.67
C ARG A 124 -12.44 2.89 9.61
N VAL A 125 -11.85 3.00 8.41
CA VAL A 125 -10.39 2.94 8.26
C VAL A 125 -9.77 4.23 8.78
N ARG A 126 -8.66 4.09 9.50
CA ARG A 126 -7.85 5.21 9.98
C ARG A 126 -6.52 5.23 9.24
N LEU A 127 -6.07 6.43 8.86
CA LEU A 127 -4.76 6.64 8.31
C LEU A 127 -3.84 7.32 9.32
N ARG A 128 -2.59 6.86 9.34
CA ARG A 128 -1.48 7.51 10.03
C ARG A 128 -0.39 7.79 9.01
N PHE A 129 -0.02 9.04 8.81
CA PHE A 129 1.17 9.40 8.07
C PHE A 129 2.36 9.48 9.01
N ALA A 130 3.38 8.64 8.75
CA ALA A 130 4.61 8.61 9.50
C ALA A 130 5.72 9.37 8.76
N PRO A 131 6.56 10.14 9.46
CA PRO A 131 7.69 10.82 8.84
C PRO A 131 8.71 9.79 8.30
N LYS A 132 9.48 10.22 7.28
CA LYS A 132 10.52 9.41 6.64
C LYS A 132 11.91 10.02 6.89
N PRO A 133 12.46 9.90 8.11
CA PRO A 133 13.77 10.48 8.42
C PRO A 133 14.89 9.80 7.63
N GLU A 134 14.79 8.49 7.45
CA GLU A 134 15.81 7.65 6.81
C GLU A 134 15.23 6.66 5.82
N LYS A 135 16.06 6.19 4.88
CA LYS A 135 15.74 5.10 3.95
C LYS A 135 16.07 3.75 4.62
N ASP A 136 15.22 3.31 5.55
CA ASP A 136 15.39 2.07 6.32
C ASP A 136 14.17 1.16 6.15
N ALA A 137 14.38 -0.10 5.76
CA ALA A 137 13.34 -1.10 5.57
C ALA A 137 12.86 -1.77 6.88
N ARG A 138 13.58 -1.60 8.00
CA ARG A 138 13.22 -2.21 9.30
C ARG A 138 11.78 -1.93 9.73
N PRO A 139 11.24 -0.69 9.64
CA PRO A 139 9.86 -0.43 10.02
C PRO A 139 8.82 -1.21 9.22
N LEU A 140 9.08 -1.52 7.94
CA LEU A 140 8.23 -2.39 7.11
C LEU A 140 8.31 -3.85 7.57
N ARG A 141 9.52 -4.36 7.87
CA ARG A 141 9.74 -5.72 8.39
C ARG A 141 9.05 -5.94 9.72
N GLU A 142 9.19 -5.00 10.63
CA GLU A 142 8.64 -5.06 11.99
C GLU A 142 7.14 -4.76 12.05
N GLY A 143 6.54 -4.29 10.95
CA GLY A 143 5.12 -3.97 10.89
C GLY A 143 4.72 -2.68 11.56
N ARG A 144 5.68 -1.81 11.84
CA ARG A 144 5.40 -0.46 12.32
C ARG A 144 4.86 0.45 11.21
N ILE A 145 5.16 0.10 9.96
CA ILE A 145 4.72 0.74 8.73
C ILE A 145 4.06 -0.33 7.84
N ASP A 146 2.89 -0.03 7.30
CA ASP A 146 2.20 -0.90 6.35
C ASP A 146 2.67 -0.61 4.91
N LEU A 147 2.77 0.65 4.55
CA LEU A 147 3.14 1.09 3.21
C LEU A 147 4.15 2.24 3.29
N GLU A 148 5.17 2.20 2.47
CA GLU A 148 6.08 3.32 2.28
C GLU A 148 5.94 3.88 0.87
N ILE A 149 5.94 5.22 0.73
CA ILE A 149 5.88 5.90 -0.55
C ILE A 149 7.11 6.80 -0.69
N GLY A 150 7.76 6.70 -1.85
CA GLY A 150 8.91 7.53 -2.19
C GLY A 150 9.85 6.90 -3.20
N VAL A 151 11.04 7.50 -3.32
CA VAL A 151 12.08 7.03 -4.23
C VAL A 151 12.78 5.80 -3.62
N LEU A 152 12.96 4.77 -4.44
CA LEU A 152 13.74 3.58 -4.07
C LEU A 152 15.15 3.98 -3.65
N GLY A 153 15.58 3.42 -2.53
CA GLY A 153 16.98 3.48 -2.08
C GLY A 153 17.62 2.09 -2.14
N ALA A 154 18.73 1.90 -1.42
CA ALA A 154 19.26 0.58 -1.16
C ALA A 154 18.32 -0.15 -0.17
N PHE A 155 17.28 -0.77 -0.70
CA PHE A 155 16.31 -1.55 0.07
C PHE A 155 16.73 -3.01 0.20
N ALA A 156 16.21 -3.64 1.22
CA ALA A 156 16.32 -5.07 1.38
C ALA A 156 15.63 -5.80 0.20
N PRO A 157 16.26 -6.87 -0.33
CA PRO A 157 15.80 -7.54 -1.54
C PRO A 157 14.38 -8.11 -1.46
N GLU A 158 13.89 -8.35 -0.24
CA GLU A 158 12.52 -8.88 -0.02
C GLU A 158 11.42 -7.82 -0.17
N VAL A 159 11.71 -6.52 -0.08
CA VAL A 159 10.69 -5.48 -0.15
C VAL A 159 10.05 -5.44 -1.54
N ARG A 160 8.73 -5.57 -1.59
CA ARG A 160 7.95 -5.42 -2.81
C ARG A 160 7.83 -3.96 -3.19
N THR A 161 7.86 -3.70 -4.48
CA THR A 161 7.80 -2.34 -5.02
C THR A 161 6.83 -2.26 -6.20
N GLN A 162 6.12 -1.14 -6.28
CA GLN A 162 5.26 -0.80 -7.40
C GLN A 162 5.45 0.68 -7.75
N ALA A 163 5.86 0.97 -8.98
CA ALA A 163 5.95 2.35 -9.45
C ALA A 163 4.56 3.00 -9.45
N LEU A 164 4.47 4.21 -8.92
CA LEU A 164 3.27 5.01 -8.86
C LEU A 164 3.23 6.05 -9.98
N PHE A 165 4.30 6.84 -10.08
CA PHE A 165 4.47 7.86 -11.13
C PHE A 165 5.94 8.23 -11.30
N ARG A 166 6.25 8.87 -12.42
CA ARG A 166 7.54 9.50 -12.68
C ARG A 166 7.47 10.97 -12.36
N ASP A 167 8.56 11.54 -11.90
CA ASP A 167 8.65 12.93 -11.50
C ASP A 167 10.02 13.49 -11.87
N ARG A 168 10.16 14.81 -11.83
CA ARG A 168 11.41 15.50 -12.04
C ARG A 168 11.53 16.71 -11.12
N PHE A 169 12.75 17.17 -10.92
CA PHE A 169 12.95 18.40 -10.21
C PHE A 169 12.64 19.61 -11.09
N VAL A 170 12.09 20.65 -10.48
CA VAL A 170 11.87 21.97 -11.06
C VAL A 170 12.36 23.04 -10.08
N GLY A 171 12.77 24.18 -10.61
CA GLY A 171 13.03 25.36 -9.81
C GLY A 171 11.74 26.09 -9.48
N VAL A 172 11.67 26.70 -8.29
CA VAL A 172 10.59 27.61 -7.90
C VAL A 172 11.17 28.85 -7.27
N ALA A 173 10.60 30.01 -7.62
CA ALA A 173 10.93 31.33 -7.05
C ALA A 173 9.65 32.14 -6.91
N ARG A 174 9.69 33.22 -6.09
CA ARG A 174 8.57 34.14 -5.98
C ARG A 174 8.25 34.83 -7.31
N ILE A 175 7.00 35.21 -7.52
CA ILE A 175 6.60 36.04 -8.64
C ILE A 175 7.38 37.37 -8.59
N GLY A 176 7.94 37.77 -9.73
CA GLY A 176 8.79 38.97 -9.82
C GLY A 176 10.24 38.77 -9.36
N HIS A 177 10.67 37.51 -9.14
CA HIS A 177 12.09 37.22 -8.87
C HIS A 177 12.97 37.60 -10.07
N PRO A 178 14.17 38.21 -9.86
CA PRO A 178 15.04 38.66 -10.96
C PRO A 178 15.44 37.58 -11.96
N LEU A 179 15.61 36.32 -11.48
CA LEU A 179 15.89 35.18 -12.35
C LEU A 179 14.79 34.95 -13.41
N LEU A 180 13.53 35.26 -13.09
CA LEU A 180 12.35 35.06 -13.95
C LEU A 180 12.06 36.25 -14.89
N SER A 181 12.82 37.33 -14.78
CA SER A 181 12.67 38.54 -15.61
C SER A 181 13.54 38.45 -16.86
N GLY A 182 12.94 38.56 -18.05
CA GLY A 182 13.65 38.73 -19.34
C GLY A 182 14.13 37.42 -19.97
N ALA A 183 15.43 37.29 -20.20
CA ALA A 183 16.07 36.23 -20.98
C ALA A 183 15.93 34.81 -20.38
N ASP A 184 16.31 33.80 -21.17
CA ASP A 184 16.33 32.39 -20.76
C ASP A 184 17.09 32.17 -19.44
N ILE A 185 16.64 31.22 -18.67
CA ILE A 185 17.32 30.79 -17.43
C ILE A 185 18.49 29.90 -17.83
N THR A 186 19.71 30.44 -17.78
CA THR A 186 20.94 29.68 -18.05
C THR A 186 21.52 29.08 -16.78
N PRO A 187 22.41 28.05 -16.86
CA PRO A 187 23.11 27.51 -15.72
C PRO A 187 23.82 28.56 -14.87
N GLU A 188 24.45 29.52 -15.50
CA GLU A 188 25.20 30.61 -14.82
C GLU A 188 24.25 31.52 -14.04
N ARG A 189 23.13 31.92 -14.67
CA ARG A 189 22.13 32.77 -13.99
C ARG A 189 21.48 32.06 -12.82
N TYR A 190 21.23 30.76 -12.97
CA TYR A 190 20.69 29.90 -11.90
C TYR A 190 21.70 29.77 -10.75
N ALA A 191 22.96 29.46 -11.06
CA ALA A 191 24.03 29.33 -10.08
C ALA A 191 24.36 30.60 -9.32
N ALA A 192 24.17 31.77 -9.98
CA ALA A 192 24.40 33.10 -9.37
C ALA A 192 23.31 33.47 -8.33
N CYS A 193 22.22 32.75 -8.23
CA CYS A 193 21.21 32.98 -7.20
C CYS A 193 21.60 32.31 -5.86
N ASP A 194 21.00 32.79 -4.78
CA ASP A 194 21.00 32.13 -3.50
C ASP A 194 19.86 31.07 -3.44
N HIS A 195 20.12 29.95 -2.78
CA HIS A 195 19.20 28.81 -2.79
C HIS A 195 18.76 28.36 -1.41
N VAL A 196 17.54 27.82 -1.34
CA VAL A 196 17.04 27.03 -0.23
C VAL A 196 16.88 25.58 -0.69
N VAL A 197 17.42 24.65 0.09
CA VAL A 197 17.41 23.20 -0.22
C VAL A 197 16.62 22.44 0.83
N ALA A 198 15.81 21.48 0.38
CA ALA A 198 15.16 20.52 1.24
C ALA A 198 16.08 19.28 1.43
N SER A 199 16.64 19.13 2.62
CA SER A 199 17.50 17.99 2.99
C SER A 199 17.16 17.49 4.40
N ARG A 200 16.73 16.24 4.49
CA ARG A 200 16.45 15.59 5.79
C ARG A 200 17.68 15.32 6.62
N LYS A 201 18.84 15.27 5.98
CA LYS A 201 20.14 15.07 6.64
C LYS A 201 20.87 16.36 6.94
N GLY A 202 20.30 17.51 6.55
CA GLY A 202 20.94 18.82 6.68
C GLY A 202 22.11 19.04 5.72
N GLU A 203 22.20 18.27 4.62
CA GLU A 203 23.25 18.39 3.62
C GLU A 203 23.03 19.67 2.79
N PHE A 204 24.13 20.39 2.50
CA PHE A 204 24.18 21.60 1.65
C PHE A 204 24.40 21.25 0.17
N THR A 205 23.97 20.07 -0.26
CA THR A 205 24.04 19.60 -1.63
C THR A 205 22.74 18.95 -2.04
N GLY A 206 22.48 18.86 -3.33
CA GLY A 206 21.29 18.22 -3.88
C GLY A 206 21.52 17.74 -5.33
N PRO A 207 20.52 17.15 -5.97
CA PRO A 207 20.65 16.52 -7.31
C PRO A 207 21.11 17.47 -8.44
N VAL A 208 21.06 18.76 -8.22
CA VAL A 208 21.47 19.80 -9.20
C VAL A 208 22.98 20.09 -9.10
N ASP A 209 23.57 19.86 -7.93
CA ASP A 209 24.94 20.26 -7.68
C ASP A 209 25.95 19.46 -8.52
N ASP A 210 25.72 18.16 -8.68
CA ASP A 210 26.53 17.29 -9.56
C ASP A 210 26.50 17.81 -11.01
N ALA A 211 25.32 18.19 -11.52
CA ALA A 211 25.17 18.69 -12.89
C ALA A 211 25.75 20.12 -13.09
N LEU A 212 25.78 20.94 -12.05
CA LEU A 212 26.46 22.25 -12.09
C LEU A 212 27.98 22.06 -12.04
N GLU A 213 28.48 21.13 -11.25
CA GLU A 213 29.91 20.83 -11.15
C GLU A 213 30.48 20.33 -12.47
N GLU A 214 29.75 19.54 -13.26
CA GLU A 214 30.13 19.12 -14.62
C GLU A 214 30.33 20.34 -15.57
N LEU A 215 29.67 21.47 -15.28
CA LEU A 215 29.81 22.73 -16.02
C LEU A 215 30.82 23.69 -15.38
N GLY A 216 31.52 23.30 -14.32
CA GLY A 216 32.41 24.16 -13.56
C GLY A 216 31.71 25.25 -12.77
N LEU A 217 30.41 25.07 -12.47
CA LEU A 217 29.59 26.05 -11.75
C LEU A 217 29.28 25.54 -10.34
N GLN A 218 29.16 26.47 -9.39
CA GLN A 218 28.72 26.23 -8.04
C GLN A 218 27.64 27.23 -7.65
N ARG A 219 26.66 26.81 -6.88
CA ARG A 219 25.63 27.67 -6.33
C ARG A 219 25.79 27.89 -4.84
N THR A 220 25.30 28.98 -4.32
CA THR A 220 25.25 29.26 -2.88
C THR A 220 23.97 28.73 -2.28
N ILE A 221 24.07 27.82 -1.30
CA ILE A 221 22.94 27.34 -0.50
C ILE A 221 22.93 28.08 0.82
N SER A 222 22.02 29.06 0.93
CA SER A 222 21.91 29.93 2.10
C SER A 222 21.09 29.33 3.21
N VAL A 223 20.14 28.42 2.86
CA VAL A 223 19.21 27.78 3.83
C VAL A 223 18.98 26.31 3.51
N VAL A 224 19.02 25.48 4.55
CA VAL A 224 18.61 24.07 4.48
C VAL A 224 17.39 23.86 5.37
N VAL A 225 16.36 23.19 4.84
CA VAL A 225 15.10 22.86 5.55
C VAL A 225 14.80 21.37 5.47
N PRO A 226 13.99 20.80 6.38
CA PRO A 226 13.71 19.35 6.38
C PRO A 226 12.86 18.90 5.19
N GLY A 227 11.97 19.74 4.64
CA GLY A 227 11.01 19.35 3.62
C GLY A 227 10.73 20.38 2.53
N PHE A 228 10.18 19.89 1.40
CA PHE A 228 9.85 20.73 0.25
C PHE A 228 8.79 21.82 0.54
N PRO A 229 7.75 21.58 1.35
CA PRO A 229 6.79 22.62 1.70
C PRO A 229 7.46 23.84 2.38
N ASP A 230 8.45 23.60 3.24
CA ASP A 230 9.20 24.68 3.90
C ASP A 230 10.08 25.44 2.92
N ALA A 231 10.76 24.72 2.01
CA ALA A 231 11.55 25.36 0.95
C ALA A 231 10.68 26.26 0.06
N MET A 232 9.49 25.80 -0.34
CA MET A 232 8.54 26.57 -1.12
C MET A 232 8.05 27.82 -0.37
N ARG A 233 7.76 27.67 0.94
CA ARG A 233 7.34 28.78 1.78
C ARG A 233 8.42 29.87 1.89
N ILE A 234 9.68 29.47 2.07
CA ILE A 234 10.81 30.41 2.12
C ILE A 234 11.00 31.10 0.76
N ALA A 235 11.03 30.35 -0.35
CA ALA A 235 11.16 30.88 -1.67
C ALA A 235 10.05 31.93 -2.04
N ARG A 236 8.85 31.73 -1.49
CA ARG A 236 7.72 32.66 -1.68
C ARG A 236 7.97 34.05 -1.08
N HIS A 237 8.67 34.08 0.03
CA HIS A 237 8.85 35.32 0.84
C HIS A 237 10.29 35.87 0.81
N SER A 238 11.13 35.38 -0.09
CA SER A 238 12.53 35.79 -0.21
C SER A 238 12.99 35.78 -1.68
N ASP A 239 14.24 36.20 -1.92
CA ASP A 239 14.91 36.03 -3.20
C ASP A 239 15.69 34.71 -3.31
N LEU A 240 15.33 33.72 -2.49
CA LEU A 240 15.92 32.40 -2.60
C LEU A 240 15.17 31.54 -3.64
N VAL A 241 15.94 30.77 -4.39
CA VAL A 241 15.41 29.79 -5.34
C VAL A 241 15.33 28.45 -4.65
N ALA A 242 14.17 27.77 -4.72
CA ALA A 242 14.01 26.41 -4.20
C ALA A 242 14.02 25.39 -5.33
N LEU A 243 14.51 24.18 -5.00
CA LEU A 243 14.45 22.98 -5.84
C LEU A 243 13.42 22.03 -5.24
N VAL A 244 12.39 21.66 -6.03
CA VAL A 244 11.32 20.78 -5.58
C VAL A 244 10.95 19.78 -6.66
N PRO A 245 10.46 18.56 -6.31
CA PRO A 245 9.79 17.70 -7.27
C PRO A 245 8.57 18.41 -7.87
N ARG A 246 8.35 18.24 -9.17
CA ARG A 246 7.20 18.87 -9.85
C ARG A 246 5.86 18.44 -9.22
N SER A 247 5.78 17.21 -8.71
CA SER A 247 4.59 16.72 -8.01
C SER A 247 4.21 17.56 -6.78
N CYS A 248 5.16 18.23 -6.15
CA CYS A 248 4.89 19.14 -5.03
C CYS A 248 4.12 20.41 -5.46
N LEU A 249 4.12 20.72 -6.74
CA LEU A 249 3.37 21.85 -7.31
C LEU A 249 1.95 21.45 -7.73
N GLY A 250 1.66 20.18 -7.88
CA GLY A 250 0.39 19.48 -8.18
C GLY A 250 -0.53 20.09 -9.22
N ASP A 251 -1.23 19.24 -10.01
CA ASP A 251 -2.47 19.67 -10.64
C ASP A 251 -3.60 19.75 -9.59
N SER A 252 -3.47 19.02 -8.47
CA SER A 252 -4.32 19.20 -7.28
C SER A 252 -4.06 20.54 -6.58
N LEU A 253 -2.94 21.21 -6.86
CA LEU A 253 -2.73 22.59 -6.49
C LEU A 253 -3.46 23.56 -7.45
N ALA A 254 -3.98 23.08 -8.59
CA ALA A 254 -5.07 23.76 -9.29
C ALA A 254 -6.35 23.82 -8.44
N ASN A 255 -6.51 22.88 -7.50
CA ASN A 255 -7.61 22.87 -6.52
C ASN A 255 -7.26 23.59 -5.19
N ASP A 256 -5.97 23.89 -4.95
CA ASP A 256 -5.52 24.81 -3.89
C ASP A 256 -4.53 25.83 -4.45
N PRO A 257 -5.04 26.87 -5.14
CA PRO A 257 -4.20 27.97 -5.65
C PRO A 257 -3.39 28.65 -4.55
N ALA A 258 -3.80 28.53 -3.27
CA ALA A 258 -3.10 29.16 -2.16
C ALA A 258 -1.73 28.51 -1.90
N ALA A 259 -1.55 27.23 -2.14
CA ALA A 259 -0.28 26.55 -1.88
C ALA A 259 0.85 27.02 -2.83
N THR A 260 0.53 27.39 -4.09
CA THR A 260 1.47 27.95 -5.07
C THR A 260 1.29 29.45 -5.30
N ALA A 261 0.27 30.08 -4.68
CA ALA A 261 0.07 31.53 -4.78
C ALA A 261 1.36 32.26 -4.45
N GLY A 262 1.78 33.15 -5.34
CA GLY A 262 3.02 33.92 -5.18
C GLY A 262 4.30 33.23 -5.65
N LEU A 263 4.23 31.94 -6.09
CA LEU A 263 5.37 31.24 -6.69
C LEU A 263 5.20 31.03 -8.19
N ARG A 264 6.31 30.96 -8.89
CA ARG A 264 6.42 30.55 -10.29
C ARG A 264 7.45 29.44 -10.41
N SER A 265 7.08 28.37 -11.07
CA SER A 265 7.98 27.27 -11.41
C SER A 265 8.66 27.51 -12.76
N PHE A 266 9.84 26.92 -12.93
CA PHE A 266 10.59 26.92 -14.17
C PHE A 266 11.37 25.60 -14.32
N GLU A 267 11.61 25.20 -15.57
CA GLU A 267 12.47 24.07 -15.89
C GLU A 267 13.92 24.40 -15.51
N LEU A 268 14.60 23.41 -14.94
CA LEU A 268 16.01 23.56 -14.56
C LEU A 268 16.88 23.77 -15.82
N PRO A 269 17.87 24.64 -15.77
CA PRO A 269 18.80 24.82 -16.89
C PRO A 269 19.83 23.69 -17.02
N VAL A 270 19.82 22.72 -16.12
CA VAL A 270 20.68 21.54 -16.11
C VAL A 270 19.85 20.28 -15.96
N ARG A 271 20.36 19.15 -16.45
CA ARG A 271 19.67 17.87 -16.37
C ARG A 271 19.88 17.25 -14.99
N THR A 272 18.80 16.80 -14.37
CA THR A 272 18.83 16.03 -13.14
C THR A 272 18.26 14.63 -13.39
N PRO A 273 18.63 13.63 -12.60
CA PRO A 273 18.04 12.28 -12.70
C PRO A 273 16.52 12.33 -12.55
N GLU A 274 15.84 11.49 -13.34
CA GLU A 274 14.39 11.26 -13.21
C GLU A 274 14.08 10.63 -11.85
N ILE A 275 12.98 11.04 -11.25
CA ILE A 275 12.49 10.53 -9.98
C ILE A 275 11.38 9.52 -10.27
N VAL A 276 11.56 8.27 -9.82
CA VAL A 276 10.48 7.27 -9.83
C VAL A 276 9.94 7.13 -8.42
N VAL A 277 8.73 7.63 -8.19
CA VAL A 277 8.02 7.47 -6.92
C VAL A 277 7.31 6.13 -6.92
N SER A 278 7.58 5.33 -5.90
CA SER A 278 7.07 3.95 -5.77
C SER A 278 6.40 3.73 -4.42
N ALA A 279 5.40 2.86 -4.41
CA ALA A 279 4.87 2.22 -3.22
C ALA A 279 5.75 1.00 -2.87
N MET A 280 6.04 0.81 -1.59
CA MET A 280 6.91 -0.23 -1.08
C MET A 280 6.28 -0.87 0.15
N TRP A 281 6.29 -2.22 0.22
CA TRP A 281 5.72 -2.95 1.35
C TRP A 281 6.46 -4.27 1.59
N HIS A 282 6.28 -4.84 2.78
CA HIS A 282 6.85 -6.15 3.12
C HIS A 282 5.98 -7.29 2.54
N PRO A 283 6.56 -8.38 1.97
CA PRO A 283 5.81 -9.49 1.35
C PRO A 283 4.75 -10.14 2.22
N ARG A 284 4.87 -10.09 3.56
CA ARG A 284 3.85 -10.59 4.49
C ARG A 284 2.46 -9.98 4.26
N LEU A 285 2.39 -8.83 3.57
CA LEU A 285 1.16 -8.11 3.26
C LEU A 285 0.69 -8.34 1.80
N ASP A 286 1.41 -9.15 1.00
CA ASP A 286 1.05 -9.41 -0.40
C ASP A 286 -0.35 -10.00 -0.53
N ALA A 287 -0.65 -10.96 0.33
CA ALA A 287 -1.89 -11.70 0.30
C ALA A 287 -3.01 -11.05 1.13
N ASP A 288 -2.72 -10.04 1.94
CA ASP A 288 -3.71 -9.32 2.76
C ASP A 288 -4.66 -8.51 1.87
N PRO A 289 -5.98 -8.87 1.82
CA PRO A 289 -6.94 -8.20 0.94
C PRO A 289 -7.13 -6.71 1.28
N ALA A 290 -7.10 -6.36 2.58
CA ALA A 290 -7.25 -4.98 3.03
C ALA A 290 -6.04 -4.13 2.61
N HIS A 291 -4.83 -4.69 2.71
CA HIS A 291 -3.63 -4.00 2.26
C HIS A 291 -3.56 -3.89 0.73
N ARG A 292 -4.06 -4.89 -0.01
CA ARG A 292 -4.18 -4.82 -1.47
C ARG A 292 -5.10 -3.68 -1.87
N TRP A 293 -6.28 -3.60 -1.26
CA TRP A 293 -7.22 -2.50 -1.48
C TRP A 293 -6.57 -1.14 -1.21
N LEU A 294 -5.80 -0.99 -0.12
CA LEU A 294 -5.07 0.25 0.16
C LEU A 294 -4.09 0.61 -0.98
N ARG A 295 -3.30 -0.38 -1.46
CA ARG A 295 -2.36 -0.15 -2.56
C ARG A 295 -3.08 0.30 -3.84
N ASP A 296 -4.18 -0.38 -4.19
CA ASP A 296 -4.97 -0.07 -5.38
C ASP A 296 -5.59 1.34 -5.27
N THR A 297 -6.03 1.74 -4.07
CA THR A 297 -6.52 3.09 -3.81
C THR A 297 -5.41 4.13 -3.98
N VAL A 298 -4.21 3.89 -3.43
CA VAL A 298 -3.05 4.78 -3.61
C VAL A 298 -2.68 4.90 -5.08
N VAL A 299 -2.63 3.79 -5.82
CA VAL A 299 -2.35 3.79 -7.28
C VAL A 299 -3.40 4.61 -8.03
N SER A 300 -4.68 4.43 -7.71
CA SER A 300 -5.79 5.16 -8.35
C SER A 300 -5.66 6.67 -8.11
N VAL A 301 -5.45 7.08 -6.86
CA VAL A 301 -5.28 8.50 -6.51
C VAL A 301 -4.07 9.11 -7.21
N CYS A 302 -2.91 8.43 -7.21
CA CYS A 302 -1.73 8.90 -7.92
C CYS A 302 -1.95 8.98 -9.43
N ARG A 303 -2.65 8.02 -10.02
CA ARG A 303 -2.98 8.03 -11.44
C ARG A 303 -3.85 9.22 -11.78
N THR A 304 -4.93 9.45 -11.03
CA THR A 304 -5.81 10.61 -11.25
C THR A 304 -5.06 11.93 -11.14
N ALA A 305 -4.17 12.05 -10.15
CA ALA A 305 -3.41 13.28 -9.92
C ALA A 305 -2.31 13.54 -10.96
N PHE A 306 -1.79 12.51 -11.65
CA PHE A 306 -0.61 12.63 -12.52
C PHE A 306 -0.80 12.04 -13.92
N GLN A 307 -2.03 11.73 -14.37
CA GLN A 307 -2.32 11.13 -15.70
C GLN A 307 -2.10 12.07 -16.89
N HIS A 308 -1.93 13.37 -16.70
CA HIS A 308 -1.81 14.35 -17.77
C HIS A 308 -0.38 14.92 -17.91
N ARG A 309 0.64 14.15 -17.57
CA ARG A 309 2.03 14.61 -17.61
C ARG A 309 2.90 13.79 -18.55
#